data_9be54d6260911e508918e95466a2d018
#
_entry.id   9be54d6260911e508918e95466a2d018
#
_cell.length_a   1.000
_cell.length_b   1.000
_cell.length_c   1.000
_cell.angle_alpha   90.00
_cell.angle_beta   90.00
_cell.angle_gamma   90.00
#
_symmetry.space_group_name_H-M   'P 1'
#
loop_
_entity.id
_entity.type
_entity.pdbx_description
1 polymer ?
#
loop_
_entity_poly.entity_id
_entity_poly.type
_entity_poly.pdbx_seq_one_letter_code
_entity_poly.pdbx_strand_id
1 'polypeptide(L)'
;MAIARDRDAVPITLADLLRELVAIRRLLEERPRPAPLSRSDRSLLVRLLPALGAAFGSEPFASRDVLDNPGARVVLRGCSIKRIGKLLDRGVGVPIDGLLIERVGIEINVTLWRVVAVSTP
;
A
#
# COMPACT_ATOMS: atom_id res chain seq x y z
N MET A 1 10.96 -7.89 55.42
CA MET A 1 11.83 -8.52 54.48
C MET A 1 11.90 -7.78 53.14
N ALA A 2 12.99 -7.14 52.94
CA ALA A 2 13.19 -6.30 51.78
C ALA A 2 13.11 -7.05 50.44
N ILE A 3 13.52 -8.31 50.44
CA ILE A 3 13.56 -9.12 49.24
C ILE A 3 12.17 -9.33 48.63
N ALA A 4 11.18 -9.59 49.44
CA ALA A 4 9.82 -9.77 48.98
C ALA A 4 9.23 -8.46 48.40
N ARG A 5 9.59 -7.33 49.03
CA ARG A 5 9.15 -6.03 48.53
C ARG A 5 9.76 -5.66 47.19
N ASP A 6 11.05 -6.02 47.03
CA ASP A 6 11.73 -5.73 45.78
C ASP A 6 11.12 -6.50 44.61
N ARG A 7 10.65 -7.72 44.86
CA ARG A 7 9.93 -8.49 43.83
C ARG A 7 8.59 -7.88 43.48
N ASP A 8 7.90 -7.39 44.51
CA ASP A 8 6.60 -6.73 44.28
C ASP A 8 6.79 -5.39 43.66
N ALA A 9 7.91 -4.74 43.86
CA ALA A 9 8.24 -3.46 43.29
C ALA A 9 8.70 -3.55 41.83
N VAL A 10 9.02 -4.72 41.32
CA VAL A 10 9.36 -4.88 39.92
C VAL A 10 8.04 -4.77 39.10
N PRO A 11 7.82 -3.66 38.41
CA PRO A 11 6.53 -3.42 37.78
C PRO A 11 6.28 -4.24 36.51
N ILE A 12 7.36 -4.78 35.94
CA ILE A 12 7.27 -5.48 34.67
C ILE A 12 7.63 -6.93 34.86
N THR A 13 6.63 -7.80 34.72
CA THR A 13 6.84 -9.24 34.67
C THR A 13 6.90 -9.67 33.20
N LEU A 14 7.44 -10.86 32.95
CA LEU A 14 7.46 -11.42 31.62
C LEU A 14 6.05 -11.55 31.05
N ALA A 15 5.06 -11.86 31.90
CA ALA A 15 3.68 -11.93 31.50
C ALA A 15 3.14 -10.57 31.03
N ASP A 16 3.54 -9.49 31.71
CA ASP A 16 3.12 -8.14 31.32
C ASP A 16 3.71 -7.73 29.98
N LEU A 17 4.98 -8.04 29.75
CA LEU A 17 5.61 -7.81 28.46
C LEU A 17 4.92 -8.57 27.33
N LEU A 18 4.56 -9.83 27.58
CA LEU A 18 3.85 -10.64 26.59
C LEU A 18 2.47 -10.06 26.29
N ARG A 19 1.76 -9.55 27.28
CA ARG A 19 0.48 -8.88 27.08
C ARG A 19 0.61 -7.64 26.22
N GLU A 20 1.62 -6.83 26.48
CA GLU A 20 1.88 -5.64 25.67
C GLU A 20 2.21 -5.99 24.23
N LEU A 21 3.04 -7.00 24.01
CA LEU A 21 3.38 -7.47 22.68
C LEU A 21 2.14 -7.98 21.93
N VAL A 22 1.27 -8.72 22.60
CA VAL A 22 0.02 -9.20 22.02
C VAL A 22 -0.90 -8.03 21.68
N ALA A 23 -0.98 -7.03 22.57
CA ALA A 23 -1.81 -5.84 22.33
C ALA A 23 -1.30 -5.06 21.12
N ILE A 24 0.01 -4.86 21.00
CA ILE A 24 0.62 -4.18 19.83
C ILE A 24 0.35 -4.97 18.55
N ARG A 25 0.52 -6.28 18.61
CA ARG A 25 0.25 -7.15 17.47
C ARG A 25 -1.20 -7.07 17.02
N ARG A 26 -2.15 -7.06 17.95
CA ARG A 26 -3.56 -6.87 17.64
C ARG A 26 -3.85 -5.53 17.00
N LEU A 27 -3.23 -4.45 17.51
CA LEU A 27 -3.37 -3.13 16.92
C LEU A 27 -2.86 -3.10 15.49
N LEU A 28 -1.77 -3.81 15.20
CA LEU A 28 -1.24 -3.92 13.84
C LEU A 28 -2.13 -4.77 12.95
N GLU A 29 -2.73 -5.83 13.49
CA GLU A 29 -3.66 -6.69 12.77
C GLU A 29 -5.02 -6.02 12.53
N GLU A 30 -5.44 -5.18 13.45
CA GLU A 30 -6.68 -4.41 13.38
C GLU A 30 -6.54 -3.12 12.60
N ARG A 31 -5.36 -2.81 12.08
CA ARG A 31 -5.25 -1.71 11.14
C ARG A 31 -6.31 -1.89 10.08
N PRO A 32 -7.15 -0.87 9.86
CA PRO A 32 -8.16 -0.98 8.83
C PRO A 32 -7.45 -1.35 7.54
N ARG A 33 -7.79 -2.52 7.02
CA ARG A 33 -7.37 -2.89 5.69
C ARG A 33 -7.82 -1.76 4.77
N PRO A 34 -6.98 -1.34 3.82
CA PRO A 34 -7.47 -0.36 2.85
C PRO A 34 -8.81 -0.87 2.34
N ALA A 35 -9.79 0.01 2.31
CA ALA A 35 -11.11 -0.34 1.84
C ALA A 35 -10.99 -1.09 0.51
N PRO A 36 -11.75 -2.16 0.31
CA PRO A 36 -11.71 -2.85 -0.96
C PRO A 36 -11.97 -1.85 -2.09
N LEU A 37 -11.31 -2.05 -3.21
CA LEU A 37 -11.47 -1.18 -4.36
C LEU A 37 -12.95 -1.01 -4.69
N SER A 38 -13.39 0.23 -4.83
CA SER A 38 -14.73 0.50 -5.31
C SER A 38 -14.84 0.00 -6.75
N ARG A 39 -16.07 -0.23 -7.20
CA ARG A 39 -16.30 -0.69 -8.57
C ARG A 39 -15.77 0.31 -9.60
N SER A 40 -15.90 1.61 -9.33
CA SER A 40 -15.36 2.64 -10.19
C SER A 40 -13.83 2.68 -10.20
N ASP A 41 -13.19 2.52 -9.05
CA ASP A 41 -11.72 2.45 -8.97
C ASP A 41 -11.19 1.23 -9.70
N ARG A 42 -11.84 0.09 -9.53
CA ARG A 42 -11.47 -1.14 -10.24
C ARG A 42 -11.61 -0.99 -11.75
N SER A 43 -12.69 -0.38 -12.22
CA SER A 43 -12.89 -0.11 -13.64
C SER A 43 -11.80 0.79 -14.22
N LEU A 44 -11.40 1.81 -13.47
CA LEU A 44 -10.29 2.68 -13.86
C LEU A 44 -8.99 1.92 -13.96
N LEU A 45 -8.68 1.09 -12.94
CA LEU A 45 -7.44 0.32 -12.90
C LEU A 45 -7.37 -0.74 -14.00
N VAL A 46 -8.49 -1.39 -14.32
CA VAL A 46 -8.56 -2.35 -15.44
C VAL A 46 -8.12 -1.70 -16.76
N ARG A 47 -8.44 -0.44 -16.95
CA ARG A 47 -8.07 0.32 -18.15
C ARG A 47 -6.69 0.96 -18.03
N LEU A 48 -6.30 1.36 -16.81
CA LEU A 48 -5.08 2.10 -16.55
C LEU A 48 -3.84 1.19 -16.54
N LEU A 49 -3.92 0.03 -15.90
CA LEU A 49 -2.76 -0.86 -15.73
C LEU A 49 -2.12 -1.29 -17.06
N PRO A 50 -2.90 -1.70 -18.08
CA PRO A 50 -2.29 -2.00 -19.38
C PRO A 50 -1.58 -0.79 -20.00
N ALA A 51 -2.13 0.40 -19.86
CA ALA A 51 -1.53 1.63 -20.35
C ALA A 51 -0.21 1.94 -19.63
N LEU A 52 -0.16 1.76 -18.32
CA LEU A 52 1.04 1.95 -17.52
C LEU A 52 2.10 0.90 -17.85
N GLY A 53 1.70 -0.35 -18.00
CA GLY A 53 2.59 -1.44 -18.40
C GLY A 53 3.21 -1.19 -19.77
N ALA A 54 2.43 -0.69 -20.72
CA ALA A 54 2.93 -0.35 -22.04
C ALA A 54 3.87 0.84 -22.04
N ALA A 55 3.59 1.84 -21.17
CA ALA A 55 4.38 3.07 -21.12
C ALA A 55 5.69 2.91 -20.35
N PHE A 56 5.64 2.25 -19.18
CA PHE A 56 6.77 2.18 -18.25
C PHE A 56 7.38 0.78 -18.14
N GLY A 57 6.70 -0.24 -18.63
CA GLY A 57 7.12 -1.62 -18.41
C GLY A 57 7.14 -1.92 -16.91
N SER A 58 8.25 -2.42 -16.41
CA SER A 58 8.47 -2.66 -14.98
C SER A 58 9.24 -1.53 -14.29
N GLU A 59 9.47 -0.41 -14.97
CA GLU A 59 10.18 0.72 -14.39
C GLU A 59 9.31 1.49 -13.39
N PRO A 60 9.90 2.02 -12.31
CA PRO A 60 9.16 2.82 -11.34
C PRO A 60 8.66 4.13 -11.95
N PHE A 61 7.51 4.59 -11.49
CA PHE A 61 6.91 5.85 -11.92
C PHE A 61 6.21 6.54 -10.75
N ALA A 62 6.05 7.87 -10.86
CA ALA A 62 5.31 8.67 -9.92
C ALA A 62 3.96 9.06 -10.51
N SER A 63 3.05 9.62 -9.69
CA SER A 63 1.75 10.09 -10.15
C SER A 63 1.86 11.12 -11.29
N ARG A 64 2.87 11.99 -11.21
CA ARG A 64 3.13 12.98 -12.26
C ARG A 64 3.45 12.32 -13.59
N ASP A 65 4.24 11.26 -13.58
CA ASP A 65 4.62 10.52 -14.79
C ASP A 65 3.39 9.89 -15.44
N VAL A 66 2.47 9.40 -14.62
CA VAL A 66 1.20 8.85 -15.09
C VAL A 66 0.38 9.94 -15.79
N LEU A 67 0.30 11.12 -15.19
CA LEU A 67 -0.45 12.24 -15.76
C LEU A 67 0.15 12.74 -17.08
N ASP A 68 1.48 12.66 -17.21
CA ASP A 68 2.18 13.07 -18.42
C ASP A 68 2.07 12.05 -19.57
N ASN A 69 1.65 10.83 -19.26
CA ASN A 69 1.49 9.79 -20.29
C ASN A 69 0.17 9.95 -21.03
N PRO A 70 0.18 10.08 -22.37
CA PRO A 70 -1.05 10.30 -23.15
C PRO A 70 -2.08 9.16 -22.99
N GLY A 71 -1.64 7.91 -22.97
CA GLY A 71 -2.54 6.77 -22.82
C GLY A 71 -3.22 6.75 -21.45
N ALA A 72 -2.45 7.05 -20.39
CA ALA A 72 -3.00 7.12 -19.03
C ALA A 72 -3.92 8.34 -18.86
N ARG A 73 -3.59 9.48 -19.49
CA ARG A 73 -4.43 10.68 -19.43
C ARG A 73 -5.84 10.45 -19.97
N VAL A 74 -5.96 9.66 -21.01
CA VAL A 74 -7.27 9.32 -21.58
C VAL A 74 -8.12 8.58 -20.55
N VAL A 75 -7.53 7.64 -19.84
CA VAL A 75 -8.22 6.85 -18.80
C VAL A 75 -8.54 7.71 -17.58
N LEU A 76 -7.60 8.57 -17.18
CA LEU A 76 -7.69 9.38 -15.96
C LEU A 76 -8.22 10.80 -16.21
N ARG A 77 -9.05 10.96 -17.20
CA ARG A 77 -9.60 12.25 -17.59
C ARG A 77 -10.23 12.97 -16.39
N GLY A 78 -9.73 14.17 -16.08
CA GLY A 78 -10.22 14.98 -14.98
C GLY A 78 -9.68 14.59 -13.60
N CYS A 79 -8.78 13.62 -13.49
CA CYS A 79 -8.18 13.25 -12.22
C CYS A 79 -6.99 14.16 -11.90
N SER A 80 -6.91 14.61 -10.64
CA SER A 80 -5.77 15.35 -10.13
C SER A 80 -4.62 14.38 -9.79
N ILE A 81 -3.40 14.92 -9.67
CA ILE A 81 -2.23 14.13 -9.25
C ILE A 81 -2.49 13.44 -7.91
N LYS A 82 -3.12 14.15 -6.97
CA LYS A 82 -3.47 13.62 -5.66
C LYS A 82 -4.44 12.44 -5.75
N ARG A 83 -5.43 12.54 -6.60
CA ARG A 83 -6.40 11.46 -6.82
C ARG A 83 -5.76 10.25 -7.48
N ILE A 84 -4.85 10.47 -8.42
CA ILE A 84 -4.08 9.39 -9.07
C ILE A 84 -3.26 8.64 -8.02
N GLY A 85 -2.55 9.36 -7.15
CA GLY A 85 -1.78 8.75 -6.07
C GLY A 85 -2.63 7.89 -5.15
N LYS A 86 -3.81 8.37 -4.77
CA LYS A 86 -4.75 7.60 -3.94
C LYS A 86 -5.26 6.35 -4.65
N LEU A 87 -5.56 6.47 -5.93
CA LEU A 87 -6.02 5.33 -6.74
C LEU A 87 -4.94 4.25 -6.83
N LEU A 88 -3.70 4.65 -7.09
CA LEU A 88 -2.57 3.72 -7.16
C LEU A 88 -2.33 3.03 -5.81
N ASP A 89 -2.36 3.79 -4.70
CA ASP A 89 -2.21 3.22 -3.36
C ASP A 89 -3.30 2.21 -3.02
N ARG A 90 -4.53 2.47 -3.41
CA ARG A 90 -5.64 1.53 -3.20
C ARG A 90 -5.49 0.26 -4.02
N GLY A 91 -4.88 0.39 -5.19
CA GLY A 91 -4.66 -0.74 -6.09
C GLY A 91 -3.45 -1.59 -5.75
N VAL A 92 -2.57 -1.14 -4.84
CA VAL A 92 -1.36 -1.89 -4.46
C VAL A 92 -1.74 -3.27 -3.93
N GLY A 93 -1.11 -4.30 -4.50
CA GLY A 93 -1.31 -5.68 -4.07
C GLY A 93 -2.59 -6.33 -4.59
N VAL A 94 -3.39 -5.64 -5.40
CA VAL A 94 -4.62 -6.18 -5.98
C VAL A 94 -4.36 -6.63 -7.41
N PRO A 95 -4.38 -7.95 -7.71
CA PRO A 95 -4.20 -8.41 -9.09
C PRO A 95 -5.39 -8.02 -9.96
N ILE A 96 -5.10 -7.42 -11.11
CA ILE A 96 -6.12 -7.01 -12.09
C ILE A 96 -5.65 -7.44 -13.47
N ASP A 97 -6.34 -8.38 -14.08
CA ASP A 97 -6.05 -8.90 -15.43
C ASP A 97 -4.58 -9.33 -15.60
N GLY A 98 -4.02 -10.00 -14.59
CA GLY A 98 -2.65 -10.47 -14.62
C GLY A 98 -1.59 -9.39 -14.35
N LEU A 99 -2.00 -8.21 -13.95
CA LEU A 99 -1.10 -7.11 -13.59
C LEU A 99 -1.30 -6.71 -12.13
N LEU A 100 -0.23 -6.23 -11.52
CA LEU A 100 -0.20 -5.86 -10.11
C LEU A 100 0.58 -4.56 -9.95
N ILE A 101 0.07 -3.65 -9.12
CA ILE A 101 0.82 -2.46 -8.73
C ILE A 101 1.62 -2.78 -7.47
N GLU A 102 2.91 -2.47 -7.50
CA GLU A 102 3.77 -2.52 -6.33
C GLU A 102 4.21 -1.12 -5.95
N ARG A 103 4.26 -0.86 -4.65
CA ARG A 103 4.87 0.35 -4.14
C ARG A 103 6.36 0.12 -4.00
N VAL A 104 7.15 0.85 -4.78
CA VAL A 104 8.62 0.68 -4.79
C VAL A 104 9.25 1.38 -3.60
N GLY A 105 8.77 2.58 -3.27
CA GLY A 105 9.33 3.35 -2.17
C GLY A 105 8.99 4.83 -2.31
N ILE A 106 9.70 5.63 -1.53
CA ILE A 106 9.58 7.09 -1.55
C ILE A 106 10.94 7.68 -1.87
N GLU A 107 11.01 8.49 -2.91
CA GLU A 107 12.23 9.19 -3.30
C GLU A 107 11.93 10.69 -3.33
N ILE A 108 12.67 11.46 -2.53
CA ILE A 108 12.51 12.93 -2.42
C ILE A 108 11.04 13.32 -2.17
N ASN A 109 10.40 12.68 -1.18
CA ASN A 109 8.99 12.88 -0.81
C ASN A 109 7.98 12.51 -1.90
N VAL A 110 8.40 11.77 -2.91
CA VAL A 110 7.53 11.30 -4.00
C VAL A 110 7.42 9.80 -3.92
N THR A 111 6.19 9.30 -3.83
CA THR A 111 5.94 7.85 -3.84
C THR A 111 6.10 7.32 -5.26
N LEU A 112 6.80 6.20 -5.38
CA LEU A 112 7.01 5.50 -6.64
C LEU A 112 6.29 4.18 -6.64
N TRP A 113 5.66 3.86 -7.75
CA TRP A 113 4.99 2.57 -8.00
C TRP A 113 5.56 1.94 -9.25
N ARG A 114 5.31 0.66 -9.42
CA ARG A 114 5.59 -0.05 -10.67
C ARG A 114 4.49 -1.07 -10.94
N VAL A 115 4.32 -1.42 -12.21
CA VAL A 115 3.39 -2.47 -12.63
C VAL A 115 4.21 -3.71 -12.93
N VAL A 116 3.80 -4.83 -12.36
CA VAL A 116 4.45 -6.12 -12.60
C VAL A 116 3.42 -7.12 -13.11
N ALA A 117 3.86 -8.02 -13.96
CA ALA A 117 3.01 -9.12 -14.41
C ALA A 117 2.92 -10.16 -13.30
N VAL A 118 1.70 -10.59 -12.99
CA VAL A 118 1.47 -11.68 -12.04
C VAL A 118 1.56 -12.98 -12.83
N SER A 119 2.59 -13.78 -12.54
CA SER A 119 2.65 -15.11 -13.11
C SER A 119 1.61 -15.97 -12.43
N THR A 120 0.64 -16.43 -13.19
CA THR A 120 -0.28 -17.47 -12.73
C THR A 120 0.47 -18.80 -12.76
N PRO A 121 0.50 -19.52 -11.63
CA PRO A 121 1.09 -20.87 -11.64
C PRO A 121 0.29 -21.83 -12.51
#